data_43cb3e41a911d0590d4e2739c8479506
#
_entry.id   43cb3e41a911d0590d4e2739c8479506
#
_cell.length_a   1.000
_cell.length_b   1.000
_cell.length_c   1.000
_cell.angle_alpha   90.00
_cell.angle_beta   90.00
_cell.angle_gamma   90.00
#
_symmetry.space_group_name_H-M   'P 1'
#
loop_
_entity.id
_entity.type
_entity.pdbx_description
1 polymer ?
#
loop_
_entity_poly.entity_id
_entity_poly.type
_entity_poly.pdbx_seq_one_letter_code
_entity_poly.pdbx_strand_id
1 'polypeptide(L)'
;MQHATWIVCLAAALASSFSSNVQAQSDGGWGVVLNGRAVHMNASGDWNEDNWGLGMEREFSSKGPWVKMALVNGFEDSMGDPSYMAGGGLKRRFRLGHDDDFYIDVGGVAFLMKRETVNGGQPFPGLLPAATFGFKRVAMNVTYMPESVVDRVTNSKKYDPSMQGVFFLQLKLDASLFGFGRRDRHYLADSTAAD
;
A
#
# COMPACT_ATOMS: atom_id res chain seq x y z
N MET A 1 8.91 12.25 22.85
CA MET A 1 9.38 10.90 22.47
C MET A 1 8.51 9.74 23.00
N GLN A 2 7.56 9.95 23.91
CA GLN A 2 6.72 8.85 24.47
C GLN A 2 5.54 8.41 23.61
N HIS A 3 5.03 9.25 22.70
CA HIS A 3 3.82 8.95 21.93
C HIS A 3 4.04 7.97 20.75
N ALA A 4 5.24 7.91 20.18
CA ALA A 4 5.55 6.99 19.09
C ALA A 4 5.62 5.51 19.54
N THR A 5 5.99 5.27 20.81
CA THR A 5 6.10 3.94 21.39
C THR A 5 4.72 3.27 21.57
N TRP A 6 3.69 4.06 21.86
CA TRP A 6 2.32 3.54 22.06
C TRP A 6 1.65 3.08 20.77
N ILE A 7 1.94 3.75 19.64
CA ILE A 7 1.37 3.38 18.32
C ILE A 7 1.94 2.03 17.85
N VAL A 8 3.25 1.82 18.06
CA VAL A 8 3.90 0.54 17.71
C VAL A 8 3.41 -0.59 18.63
N CYS A 9 3.22 -0.34 19.92
CA CYS A 9 2.69 -1.32 20.86
C CYS A 9 1.21 -1.63 20.60
N LEU A 10 0.40 -0.67 20.18
CA LEU A 10 -1.00 -0.89 19.84
C LEU A 10 -1.14 -1.75 18.57
N ALA A 11 -0.32 -1.51 17.56
CA ALA A 11 -0.26 -2.32 16.35
C ALA A 11 0.19 -3.76 16.62
N ALA A 12 1.15 -3.96 17.54
CA ALA A 12 1.61 -5.27 17.95
C ALA A 12 0.57 -6.02 18.82
N ALA A 13 -0.16 -5.30 19.69
CA ALA A 13 -1.21 -5.89 20.54
C ALA A 13 -2.44 -6.30 19.73
N LEU A 14 -2.82 -5.56 18.69
CA LEU A 14 -3.89 -5.93 17.77
C LEU A 14 -3.52 -7.18 16.96
N ALA A 15 -2.24 -7.35 16.60
CA ALA A 15 -1.79 -8.53 15.85
C ALA A 15 -1.85 -9.84 16.67
N SER A 16 -1.78 -9.79 17.99
CA SER A 16 -1.79 -10.96 18.87
C SER A 16 -3.19 -11.44 19.29
N SER A 17 -4.22 -10.61 19.14
CA SER A 17 -5.57 -10.91 19.63
C SER A 17 -6.46 -11.68 18.63
N PHE A 18 -6.03 -11.85 17.38
CA PHE A 18 -6.79 -12.55 16.34
C PHE A 18 -6.21 -13.94 16.07
N SER A 19 -6.33 -14.84 17.03
CA SER A 19 -5.99 -16.27 16.84
C SER A 19 -7.16 -17.05 16.23
N SER A 20 -7.85 -16.53 15.25
CA SER A 20 -8.76 -17.33 14.44
C SER A 20 -7.96 -17.92 13.27
N ASN A 21 -7.91 -19.24 13.18
CA ASN A 21 -7.33 -20.01 12.07
C ASN A 21 -8.18 -19.86 10.79
N VAL A 22 -8.49 -18.64 10.38
CA VAL A 22 -9.01 -18.38 9.04
C VAL A 22 -7.82 -18.40 8.11
N GLN A 23 -7.72 -19.44 7.33
CA GLN A 23 -6.70 -19.61 6.30
C GLN A 23 -6.98 -18.57 5.19
N ALA A 24 -6.52 -17.34 5.41
CA ALA A 24 -6.66 -16.26 4.45
C ALA A 24 -5.72 -16.56 3.27
N GLN A 25 -6.27 -17.15 2.22
CA GLN A 25 -5.56 -17.40 0.98
C GLN A 25 -5.62 -16.13 0.12
N SER A 26 -4.47 -15.71 -0.43
CA SER A 26 -4.45 -14.74 -1.52
C SER A 26 -4.43 -15.50 -2.84
N ASP A 27 -5.44 -15.31 -3.67
CA ASP A 27 -5.51 -15.92 -5.01
C ASP A 27 -4.53 -15.27 -5.98
N GLY A 28 -3.90 -14.20 -5.55
CA GLY A 28 -3.05 -13.36 -6.38
C GLY A 28 -3.87 -12.60 -7.42
N GLY A 29 -3.31 -11.55 -7.98
CA GLY A 29 -4.02 -10.75 -8.99
C GLY A 29 -3.24 -9.49 -9.35
N TRP A 30 -3.72 -8.82 -10.39
CA TRP A 30 -3.27 -7.49 -10.76
C TRP A 30 -4.25 -6.45 -10.24
N GLY A 31 -3.73 -5.32 -9.74
CA GLY A 31 -4.50 -4.15 -9.38
C GLY A 31 -3.97 -2.92 -10.11
N VAL A 32 -4.89 -2.08 -10.54
CA VAL A 32 -4.59 -0.71 -10.98
C VAL A 32 -4.65 0.17 -9.75
N VAL A 33 -3.63 0.99 -9.54
CA VAL A 33 -3.50 1.89 -8.39
C VAL A 33 -3.62 3.33 -8.89
N LEU A 34 -4.61 4.03 -8.39
CA LEU A 34 -4.78 5.47 -8.60
C LEU A 34 -4.25 6.18 -7.35
N ASN A 35 -3.24 7.01 -7.54
CA ASN A 35 -2.80 7.88 -6.46
C ASN A 35 -3.81 9.02 -6.31
N GLY A 36 -4.05 9.43 -5.09
CA GLY A 36 -5.05 10.44 -4.81
C GLY A 36 -4.50 11.54 -3.93
N ARG A 37 -4.17 11.23 -2.68
CA ARG A 37 -3.92 12.30 -1.72
C ARG A 37 -2.77 12.01 -0.77
N ALA A 38 -1.94 13.03 -0.52
CA ALA A 38 -1.03 13.10 0.60
C ALA A 38 -1.61 14.03 1.66
N VAL A 39 -1.79 13.52 2.88
CA VAL A 39 -2.28 14.32 4.01
C VAL A 39 -1.09 14.66 4.90
N HIS A 40 -0.69 15.93 4.93
CA HIS A 40 0.41 16.43 5.74
C HIS A 40 -0.09 16.80 7.14
N MET A 41 0.36 16.06 8.15
CA MET A 41 -0.09 16.24 9.53
C MET A 41 0.60 17.46 10.16
N ASN A 42 -0.20 18.40 10.70
CA ASN A 42 0.25 19.62 11.33
C ASN A 42 1.19 20.49 10.45
N ALA A 43 1.07 20.36 9.14
CA ALA A 43 1.82 21.20 8.22
C ALA A 43 1.32 22.64 8.30
N SER A 44 2.25 23.60 8.30
CA SER A 44 1.98 25.02 8.22
C SER A 44 2.26 25.59 6.82
N GLY A 45 2.98 24.81 5.99
CA GLY A 45 3.30 25.17 4.60
C GLY A 45 2.19 24.80 3.62
N ASP A 46 2.26 25.39 2.44
CA ASP A 46 1.35 25.12 1.32
C ASP A 46 1.90 23.93 0.50
N TRP A 47 1.53 22.71 0.92
CA TRP A 47 1.96 21.47 0.28
C TRP A 47 0.93 21.02 -0.75
N ASN A 48 1.38 20.52 -1.91
CA ASN A 48 0.50 19.85 -2.83
C ASN A 48 0.02 18.53 -2.20
N GLU A 49 -1.26 18.47 -1.84
CA GLU A 49 -1.89 17.27 -1.30
C GLU A 49 -2.52 16.39 -2.38
N ASP A 50 -2.74 16.92 -3.58
CA ASP A 50 -3.35 16.20 -4.69
C ASP A 50 -2.26 15.51 -5.54
N ASN A 51 -1.81 14.35 -5.08
CA ASN A 51 -0.72 13.59 -5.68
C ASN A 51 -1.24 12.64 -6.78
N TRP A 52 -1.81 13.20 -7.84
CA TRP A 52 -2.35 12.40 -8.94
C TRP A 52 -1.30 11.51 -9.61
N GLY A 53 -1.71 10.31 -9.94
CA GLY A 53 -0.83 9.37 -10.62
C GLY A 53 -1.45 8.00 -10.81
N LEU A 54 -0.72 7.15 -11.52
CA LEU A 54 -1.15 5.81 -11.90
C LEU A 54 -0.06 4.80 -11.60
N GLY A 55 -0.47 3.64 -11.12
CA GLY A 55 0.42 2.53 -10.86
C GLY A 55 -0.24 1.17 -11.09
N MET A 56 0.58 0.16 -10.93
CA MET A 56 0.13 -1.23 -10.94
C MET A 56 0.71 -1.96 -9.74
N GLU A 57 -0.09 -2.84 -9.17
CA GLU A 57 0.28 -3.74 -8.08
C GLU A 57 0.01 -5.18 -8.50
N ARG A 58 0.97 -6.07 -8.29
CA ARG A 58 0.82 -7.51 -8.48
C ARG A 58 0.82 -8.20 -7.13
N GLU A 59 -0.29 -8.78 -6.71
CA GLU A 59 -0.31 -9.73 -5.61
C GLU A 59 0.06 -11.11 -6.11
N PHE A 60 0.93 -11.81 -5.38
CA PHE A 60 1.30 -13.20 -5.67
C PHE A 60 0.42 -14.14 -4.85
N SER A 61 0.00 -15.25 -5.45
CA SER A 61 -0.77 -16.26 -4.74
C SER A 61 -0.01 -16.83 -3.55
N SER A 62 -0.71 -17.04 -2.45
CA SER A 62 -0.14 -17.54 -1.20
C SER A 62 -1.12 -18.50 -0.52
N LYS A 63 -0.62 -19.58 0.07
CA LYS A 63 -1.40 -20.55 0.84
C LYS A 63 -1.66 -20.12 2.30
N GLY A 64 -1.20 -18.95 2.70
CA GLY A 64 -1.31 -18.47 4.08
C GLY A 64 -1.78 -17.01 4.13
N PRO A 65 -1.82 -16.42 5.32
CA PRO A 65 -2.32 -15.06 5.51
C PRO A 65 -1.37 -13.96 4.99
N TRP A 66 -0.22 -14.35 4.44
CA TRP A 66 0.78 -13.40 3.96
C TRP A 66 0.59 -13.09 2.49
N VAL A 67 0.40 -11.80 2.20
CA VAL A 67 0.30 -11.24 0.86
C VAL A 67 1.67 -10.69 0.47
N LYS A 68 2.29 -11.31 -0.53
CA LYS A 68 3.49 -10.80 -1.19
C LYS A 68 3.05 -10.00 -2.40
N MET A 69 3.65 -8.83 -2.59
CA MET A 69 3.28 -7.97 -3.71
C MET A 69 4.49 -7.30 -4.35
N ALA A 70 4.37 -6.96 -5.61
CA ALA A 70 5.25 -6.04 -6.32
C ALA A 70 4.43 -4.85 -6.82
N LEU A 71 5.07 -3.69 -6.94
CA LEU A 71 4.42 -2.47 -7.40
C LEU A 71 5.33 -1.63 -8.29
N VAL A 72 4.70 -0.90 -9.20
CA VAL A 72 5.30 0.22 -9.94
C VAL A 72 4.30 1.37 -9.92
N ASN A 73 4.78 2.60 -9.77
CA ASN A 73 3.92 3.76 -9.63
C ASN A 73 4.60 5.02 -10.14
N GLY A 74 3.82 5.90 -10.81
CA GLY A 74 4.23 7.23 -11.19
C GLY A 74 3.18 8.24 -10.71
N PHE A 75 3.58 9.31 -10.06
CA PHE A 75 2.68 10.29 -9.47
C PHE A 75 3.34 11.66 -9.36
N GLU A 76 2.53 12.68 -9.22
CA GLU A 76 2.96 14.03 -8.84
C GLU A 76 3.18 14.06 -7.33
N ASP A 77 4.33 14.54 -6.89
CA ASP A 77 4.63 14.59 -5.47
C ASP A 77 4.15 15.88 -4.78
N SER A 78 4.39 16.00 -3.49
CA SER A 78 3.95 17.15 -2.70
C SER A 78 4.67 18.47 -3.03
N MET A 79 5.67 18.42 -3.90
CA MET A 79 6.34 19.61 -4.47
C MET A 79 5.82 19.97 -5.86
N GLY A 80 4.92 19.14 -6.43
CA GLY A 80 4.41 19.31 -7.78
C GLY A 80 5.30 18.67 -8.86
N ASP A 81 6.31 17.88 -8.46
CA ASP A 81 7.25 17.25 -9.37
C ASP A 81 6.88 15.78 -9.67
N PRO A 82 7.17 15.27 -10.89
CA PRO A 82 6.95 13.88 -11.20
C PRO A 82 7.86 12.95 -10.39
N SER A 83 7.27 11.94 -9.79
CA SER A 83 7.93 10.94 -8.97
C SER A 83 7.61 9.54 -9.44
N TYR A 84 8.59 8.64 -9.38
CA TYR A 84 8.46 7.26 -9.84
C TYR A 84 8.94 6.31 -8.76
N MET A 85 8.21 5.22 -8.59
CA MET A 85 8.49 4.23 -7.57
C MET A 85 8.31 2.81 -8.10
N ALA A 86 9.24 1.91 -7.75
CA ALA A 86 9.12 0.48 -7.98
C ALA A 86 9.57 -0.28 -6.74
N GLY A 87 8.87 -1.35 -6.38
CA GLY A 87 9.19 -2.07 -5.16
C GLY A 87 8.35 -3.31 -4.93
N GLY A 88 8.37 -3.78 -3.68
CA GLY A 88 7.57 -4.90 -3.23
C GLY A 88 7.21 -4.80 -1.77
N GLY A 89 6.23 -5.58 -1.36
CA GLY A 89 5.73 -5.56 -0.01
C GLY A 89 5.38 -6.94 0.53
N LEU A 90 5.32 -7.00 1.83
CA LEU A 90 4.81 -8.13 2.58
C LEU A 90 3.80 -7.61 3.60
N LYS A 91 2.55 -8.08 3.48
CA LYS A 91 1.44 -7.70 4.35
C LYS A 91 0.75 -8.95 4.89
N ARG A 92 0.21 -8.89 6.09
CA ARG A 92 -0.65 -9.93 6.65
C ARG A 92 -2.10 -9.55 6.41
N ARG A 93 -2.87 -10.45 5.79
CA ARG A 93 -4.30 -10.28 5.49
C ARG A 93 -5.15 -10.81 6.63
N PHE A 94 -6.09 -9.98 7.06
CA PHE A 94 -7.16 -10.31 7.99
C PHE A 94 -8.48 -10.18 7.23
N ARG A 95 -9.19 -11.29 7.06
CA ARG A 95 -10.51 -11.30 6.44
C ARG A 95 -11.57 -11.06 7.51
N LEU A 96 -12.57 -10.28 7.19
CA LEU A 96 -13.61 -9.83 8.10
C LEU A 96 -14.99 -10.12 7.49
N GLY A 97 -15.93 -10.59 8.34
CA GLY A 97 -17.28 -10.90 7.90
C GLY A 97 -17.47 -12.37 7.50
N HIS A 98 -18.72 -12.71 7.16
CA HIS A 98 -19.12 -14.09 6.85
C HIS A 98 -18.71 -14.52 5.42
N ASP A 99 -18.70 -13.55 4.49
CA ASP A 99 -18.47 -13.80 3.06
C ASP A 99 -17.03 -13.51 2.62
N ASP A 100 -16.13 -13.21 3.59
CA ASP A 100 -14.73 -12.85 3.33
C ASP A 100 -14.52 -11.69 2.33
N ASP A 101 -15.58 -10.93 2.07
CA ASP A 101 -15.56 -9.83 1.12
C ASP A 101 -14.76 -8.63 1.61
N PHE A 102 -14.70 -8.46 2.92
CA PHE A 102 -13.95 -7.37 3.55
C PHE A 102 -12.62 -7.88 4.09
N TYR A 103 -11.53 -7.14 3.85
CA TYR A 103 -10.22 -7.50 4.37
C TYR A 103 -9.40 -6.27 4.77
N ILE A 104 -8.49 -6.49 5.72
CA ILE A 104 -7.46 -5.54 6.10
C ILE A 104 -6.11 -6.22 5.95
N ASP A 105 -5.21 -5.60 5.20
CA ASP A 105 -3.81 -6.03 5.13
C ASP A 105 -2.94 -5.04 5.90
N VAL A 106 -2.01 -5.55 6.72
CA VAL A 106 -1.07 -4.72 7.48
C VAL A 106 0.34 -5.26 7.30
N GLY A 107 1.28 -4.38 7.02
CA GLY A 107 2.68 -4.76 6.83
C GLY A 107 3.57 -3.62 6.37
N GLY A 108 4.47 -3.90 5.43
CA GLY A 108 5.41 -2.90 4.92
C GLY A 108 5.68 -3.06 3.43
N VAL A 109 6.15 -1.95 2.85
CA VAL A 109 6.57 -1.86 1.45
C VAL A 109 7.98 -1.30 1.39
N ALA A 110 8.88 -2.03 0.72
CA ALA A 110 10.22 -1.58 0.37
C ALA A 110 10.26 -1.20 -1.11
N PHE A 111 10.93 -0.10 -1.43
CA PHE A 111 10.94 0.43 -2.79
C PHE A 111 12.21 1.19 -3.12
N LEU A 112 12.45 1.37 -4.41
CA LEU A 112 13.32 2.40 -4.97
C LEU A 112 12.41 3.50 -5.51
N MET A 113 12.71 4.75 -5.14
CA MET A 113 11.97 5.93 -5.59
C MET A 113 12.92 6.93 -6.22
N LYS A 114 12.49 7.55 -7.30
CA LYS A 114 13.15 8.70 -7.92
C LYS A 114 12.25 9.92 -7.75
N ARG A 115 12.79 10.97 -7.12
CA ARG A 115 12.17 12.30 -7.00
C ARG A 115 13.21 13.35 -7.36
N GLU A 116 12.79 14.41 -8.05
CA GLU A 116 13.70 15.42 -8.55
C GLU A 116 14.37 16.21 -7.39
N THR A 117 13.59 16.51 -6.37
CA THR A 117 14.01 17.29 -5.20
C THR A 117 14.75 16.50 -4.13
N VAL A 118 14.85 15.18 -4.28
CA VAL A 118 15.46 14.28 -3.28
C VAL A 118 16.69 13.60 -3.87
N ASN A 119 17.77 13.50 -3.08
CA ASN A 119 19.00 12.81 -3.43
C ASN A 119 19.62 13.29 -4.78
N GLY A 120 19.44 14.58 -5.12
CA GLY A 120 19.91 15.13 -6.39
C GLY A 120 19.26 14.50 -7.62
N GLY A 121 18.02 14.05 -7.53
CA GLY A 121 17.29 13.38 -8.60
C GLY A 121 17.70 11.93 -8.82
N GLN A 122 18.59 11.38 -8.01
CA GLN A 122 19.00 9.97 -8.10
C GLN A 122 18.04 9.06 -7.34
N PRO A 123 17.84 7.81 -7.75
CA PRO A 123 17.04 6.85 -7.02
C PRO A 123 17.54 6.64 -5.60
N PHE A 124 16.62 6.50 -4.65
CA PHE A 124 16.91 6.19 -3.26
C PHE A 124 15.99 5.09 -2.73
N PRO A 125 16.47 4.24 -1.81
CA PRO A 125 15.64 3.21 -1.21
C PRO A 125 14.73 3.79 -0.12
N GLY A 126 13.55 3.19 0.03
CA GLY A 126 12.61 3.50 1.11
C GLY A 126 11.95 2.25 1.66
N LEU A 127 11.50 2.36 2.91
CA LEU A 127 10.68 1.36 3.60
C LEU A 127 9.61 2.09 4.40
N LEU A 128 8.36 1.77 4.14
CA LEU A 128 7.22 2.39 4.81
C LEU A 128 6.26 1.33 5.36
N PRO A 129 5.65 1.58 6.52
CA PRO A 129 4.48 0.84 6.96
C PRO A 129 3.33 1.06 5.98
N ALA A 130 2.57 0.01 5.71
CA ALA A 130 1.47 0.04 4.77
C ALA A 130 0.28 -0.77 5.30
N ALA A 131 -0.91 -0.23 5.09
CA ALA A 131 -2.17 -0.91 5.32
C ALA A 131 -3.01 -0.88 4.04
N THR A 132 -3.86 -1.90 3.85
CA THR A 132 -4.85 -1.93 2.77
C THR A 132 -6.21 -2.28 3.38
N PHE A 133 -7.22 -1.52 3.05
CA PHE A 133 -8.61 -1.75 3.42
C PHE A 133 -9.36 -2.10 2.15
N GLY A 134 -9.77 -3.35 2.01
CA GLY A 134 -10.38 -3.86 0.79
C GLY A 134 -11.79 -4.38 0.98
N PHE A 135 -12.62 -4.14 -0.02
CA PHE A 135 -13.94 -4.72 -0.17
C PHE A 135 -14.11 -5.24 -1.59
N LYS A 136 -14.21 -6.56 -1.73
CA LYS A 136 -14.32 -7.24 -3.03
C LYS A 136 -13.17 -6.85 -3.96
N ARG A 137 -13.48 -6.04 -4.97
CA ARG A 137 -12.56 -5.65 -6.07
C ARG A 137 -12.00 -4.24 -5.93
N VAL A 138 -12.34 -3.56 -4.84
CA VAL A 138 -11.91 -2.19 -4.57
C VAL A 138 -11.18 -2.16 -3.23
N ALA A 139 -10.06 -1.47 -3.17
CA ALA A 139 -9.33 -1.30 -1.93
C ALA A 139 -8.73 0.10 -1.83
N MET A 140 -8.44 0.52 -0.62
CA MET A 140 -7.69 1.72 -0.30
C MET A 140 -6.36 1.32 0.33
N ASN A 141 -5.27 1.68 -0.31
CA ASN A 141 -3.94 1.58 0.27
C ASN A 141 -3.65 2.85 1.07
N VAL A 142 -3.07 2.66 2.24
CA VAL A 142 -2.62 3.74 3.14
C VAL A 142 -1.17 3.45 3.51
N THR A 143 -0.29 4.40 3.24
CA THR A 143 1.09 4.37 3.73
C THR A 143 1.34 5.57 4.62
N TYR A 144 2.21 5.40 5.61
CA TYR A 144 2.56 6.47 6.54
C TYR A 144 4.06 6.72 6.54
N MET A 145 4.43 7.95 6.32
CA MET A 145 5.80 8.44 6.43
C MET A 145 5.93 9.29 7.70
N PRO A 146 6.63 8.79 8.74
CA PRO A 146 6.81 9.56 9.98
C PRO A 146 7.73 10.78 9.78
N GLU A 147 7.61 11.77 10.65
CA GLU A 147 8.37 13.01 10.63
C GLU A 147 9.87 12.79 10.36
N SER A 148 10.50 11.87 11.10
CA SER A 148 11.92 11.58 10.96
C SER A 148 12.36 11.10 9.58
N VAL A 149 11.46 10.46 8.84
CA VAL A 149 11.70 10.02 7.45
C VAL A 149 11.43 11.16 6.50
N VAL A 150 10.33 11.91 6.70
CA VAL A 150 10.04 13.13 5.90
C VAL A 150 11.21 14.10 5.98
N ASP A 151 11.68 14.42 7.18
CA ASP A 151 12.79 15.33 7.38
C ASP A 151 14.09 14.87 6.68
N ARG A 152 14.39 13.59 6.76
CA ARG A 152 15.60 13.02 6.12
C ARG A 152 15.57 13.11 4.60
N VAL A 153 14.39 12.93 3.97
CA VAL A 153 14.26 12.91 2.51
C VAL A 153 13.96 14.28 1.91
N THR A 154 13.33 15.19 2.66
CA THR A 154 12.90 16.51 2.15
C THR A 154 13.53 17.69 2.87
N ASN A 155 14.28 17.45 3.96
CA ASN A 155 14.76 18.49 4.86
C ASN A 155 13.59 19.37 5.39
N SER A 156 12.48 18.73 5.70
CA SER A 156 11.21 19.38 6.04
C SER A 156 11.30 20.32 7.24
N LYS A 157 12.15 20.00 8.23
CA LYS A 157 12.37 20.89 9.39
C LYS A 157 12.87 22.28 9.03
N LYS A 158 13.51 22.42 7.87
CA LYS A 158 13.91 23.72 7.35
C LYS A 158 12.72 24.49 6.77
N TYR A 159 11.77 23.79 6.16
CA TYR A 159 10.64 24.40 5.44
C TYR A 159 9.35 24.42 6.25
N ASP A 160 9.13 23.36 7.05
CA ASP A 160 7.93 23.20 7.88
C ASP A 160 8.26 22.41 9.15
N PRO A 161 8.80 23.07 10.19
CA PRO A 161 9.20 22.41 11.43
C PRO A 161 8.04 21.86 12.25
N SER A 162 6.79 22.20 11.91
CA SER A 162 5.58 21.71 12.60
C SER A 162 5.04 20.40 12.03
N MET A 163 5.47 20.00 10.84
CA MET A 163 5.00 18.77 10.18
C MET A 163 5.37 17.51 10.99
N GLN A 164 4.38 16.68 11.28
CA GLN A 164 4.55 15.47 12.09
C GLN A 164 4.59 14.17 11.26
N GLY A 165 4.28 14.24 9.99
CA GLY A 165 4.31 13.11 9.07
C GLY A 165 3.31 13.26 7.94
N VAL A 166 3.33 12.30 7.02
CA VAL A 166 2.49 12.30 5.83
C VAL A 166 1.81 10.95 5.65
N PHE A 167 0.50 10.97 5.44
CA PHE A 167 -0.26 9.82 4.98
C PHE A 167 -0.46 9.90 3.46
N PHE A 168 -0.20 8.78 2.76
CA PHE A 168 -0.53 8.63 1.35
C PHE A 168 -1.71 7.71 1.20
N LEU A 169 -2.72 8.18 0.47
CA LEU A 169 -3.96 7.47 0.18
C LEU A 169 -4.01 7.12 -1.31
N GLN A 170 -4.26 5.85 -1.62
CA GLN A 170 -4.34 5.37 -2.98
C GLN A 170 -5.56 4.46 -3.14
N LEU A 171 -6.31 4.64 -4.21
CA LEU A 171 -7.38 3.72 -4.60
C LEU A 171 -6.80 2.59 -5.44
N LYS A 172 -7.04 1.34 -5.03
CA LYS A 172 -6.67 0.14 -5.78
C LYS A 172 -7.93 -0.52 -6.34
N LEU A 173 -7.92 -0.78 -7.63
CA LEU A 173 -8.98 -1.46 -8.35
C LEU A 173 -8.44 -2.79 -8.90
N ASP A 174 -9.16 -3.89 -8.67
CA ASP A 174 -8.81 -5.18 -9.27
C ASP A 174 -8.85 -5.08 -10.79
N ALA A 175 -7.79 -5.52 -11.47
CA ALA A 175 -7.65 -5.40 -12.92
C ALA A 175 -8.69 -6.24 -13.70
N SER A 176 -9.33 -7.21 -13.04
CA SER A 176 -10.45 -7.96 -13.63
C SER A 176 -11.68 -7.08 -13.90
N LEU A 177 -11.81 -5.92 -13.25
CA LEU A 177 -12.83 -4.92 -13.56
C LEU A 177 -12.69 -4.37 -15.00
N PHE A 178 -11.47 -4.38 -15.52
CA PHE A 178 -11.11 -3.91 -16.87
C PHE A 178 -10.92 -5.06 -17.87
N GLY A 179 -11.29 -6.29 -17.48
CA GLY A 179 -11.13 -7.47 -18.33
C GLY A 179 -9.73 -8.09 -18.33
N PHE A 180 -8.78 -7.55 -17.54
CA PHE A 180 -7.44 -8.11 -17.42
C PHE A 180 -7.41 -9.21 -16.35
N GLY A 181 -6.81 -10.36 -16.67
CA GLY A 181 -6.56 -11.42 -15.68
C GLY A 181 -7.77 -12.32 -15.34
N ARG A 182 -8.82 -12.33 -16.15
CA ARG A 182 -9.82 -13.39 -16.06
C ARG A 182 -9.14 -14.72 -16.36
N ARG A 183 -8.86 -15.53 -15.33
CA ARG A 183 -8.65 -16.95 -15.51
C ARG A 183 -10.02 -17.54 -15.85
N ASP A 184 -10.20 -17.98 -17.10
CA ASP A 184 -11.33 -18.78 -17.49
C ASP A 184 -11.29 -20.07 -16.66
N ARG A 185 -12.17 -20.17 -15.65
CA ARG A 185 -12.38 -21.40 -14.86
C ARG A 185 -13.13 -22.47 -15.65
N HIS A 186 -13.15 -22.40 -16.95
CA HIS A 186 -13.97 -23.26 -17.81
C HIS A 186 -13.28 -24.53 -18.31
N TYR A 187 -12.03 -24.83 -17.91
CA TYR A 187 -11.33 -26.01 -18.50
C TYR A 187 -11.18 -27.24 -17.59
N LEU A 188 -11.79 -27.29 -16.41
CA LEU A 188 -11.66 -28.46 -15.52
C LEU A 188 -12.99 -29.18 -15.17
N ALA A 189 -14.10 -28.81 -15.80
CA ALA A 189 -15.39 -29.46 -15.52
C ALA A 189 -15.76 -30.57 -16.55
N ASP A 190 -15.00 -30.74 -17.63
CA ASP A 190 -15.41 -31.62 -18.73
C ASP A 190 -14.55 -32.90 -18.91
N SER A 191 -13.63 -33.19 -17.99
CA SER A 191 -12.81 -34.42 -18.08
C SER A 191 -13.22 -35.54 -17.14
N THR A 192 -14.34 -35.44 -16.42
CA THR A 192 -14.83 -36.48 -15.50
C THR A 192 -16.17 -37.07 -15.93
N ALA A 193 -16.58 -36.85 -17.18
CA ALA A 193 -17.82 -37.42 -17.72
C ALA A 193 -17.58 -38.36 -18.93
N ALA A 194 -16.46 -39.11 -18.90
CA ALA A 194 -16.23 -40.18 -19.86
C ALA A 194 -15.40 -41.29 -19.17
N ASP A 195 -16.10 -42.15 -18.40
CA ASP A 195 -15.84 -43.60 -18.24
C ASP A 195 -17.04 -44.22 -17.50
#